data_927b4b1123c9e2251cb1b6d5e834e57b
#
_entry.id   927b4b1123c9e2251cb1b6d5e834e57b
#
_cell.length_a   1.000
_cell.length_b   1.000
_cell.length_c   1.000
_cell.angle_alpha   90.00
_cell.angle_beta   90.00
_cell.angle_gamma   90.00
#
_symmetry.space_group_name_H-M   'P 1'
#
loop_
_entity.id
_entity.type
_entity.pdbx_description
1 polymer ?
#
loop_
_entity_poly.entity_id
_entity_poly.type
_entity_poly.pdbx_seq_one_letter_code
_entity_poly.pdbx_strand_id
1 'polypeptide(L)'
;MEGTLRTFNEDLRARLLERIEAVCTHTAQAFRGRARVTNLCSTRALVIDKATAQAVARGWQKEGLKMILRDDKMSGSKDFAEVAAQVPSTFFVVGGGTAEDGCGVGLHSQEIRFREEALIYGAAAYASGADAWLETH
;
A
#
# COMPACT_ATOMS: atom_id res chain seq x y z
N MET A 1 -1.93 25.07 -9.29
CA MET A 1 -2.19 24.40 -8.01
C MET A 1 -1.99 22.92 -8.26
N GLU A 2 -1.33 22.20 -7.35
CA GLU A 2 -1.10 20.77 -7.43
C GLU A 2 -1.56 20.11 -6.11
N GLY A 3 -2.01 18.88 -6.16
CA GLY A 3 -2.49 18.17 -4.99
C GLY A 3 -2.51 16.67 -5.19
N THR A 4 -2.76 15.92 -4.12
CA THR A 4 -2.87 14.46 -4.14
C THR A 4 -4.21 14.03 -3.57
N LEU A 5 -4.94 13.21 -4.32
CA LEU A 5 -6.16 12.55 -3.86
C LEU A 5 -5.81 11.13 -3.39
N ARG A 6 -6.21 10.77 -2.18
CA ARG A 6 -6.04 9.43 -1.61
C ARG A 6 -7.38 8.88 -1.16
N THR A 7 -7.72 7.68 -1.59
CA THR A 7 -8.96 6.98 -1.23
C THR A 7 -8.67 5.49 -1.03
N PHE A 8 -9.58 4.81 -0.32
CA PHE A 8 -9.55 3.35 -0.14
C PHE A 8 -10.67 2.64 -0.91
N ASN A 9 -11.35 3.37 -1.81
CA ASN A 9 -12.45 2.86 -2.60
C ASN A 9 -12.42 3.51 -3.99
N GLU A 10 -12.44 2.69 -5.04
CA GLU A 10 -12.30 3.14 -6.42
C GLU A 10 -13.53 3.91 -6.94
N ASP A 11 -14.75 3.52 -6.53
CA ASP A 11 -15.96 4.24 -6.93
C ASP A 11 -15.98 5.63 -6.29
N LEU A 12 -15.57 5.72 -5.03
CA LEU A 12 -15.43 7.01 -4.35
C LEU A 12 -14.34 7.85 -5.03
N ARG A 13 -13.23 7.24 -5.46
CA ARG A 13 -12.17 7.94 -6.18
C ARG A 13 -12.67 8.56 -7.48
N ALA A 14 -13.39 7.78 -8.29
CA ALA A 14 -13.97 8.26 -9.54
C ALA A 14 -14.90 9.45 -9.30
N ARG A 15 -15.83 9.33 -8.36
CA ARG A 15 -16.75 10.43 -8.00
C ARG A 15 -16.02 11.69 -7.51
N LEU A 16 -14.95 11.53 -6.73
CA LEU A 16 -14.17 12.65 -6.22
C LEU A 16 -13.40 13.35 -7.34
N LEU A 17 -12.85 12.63 -8.32
CA LEU A 17 -12.19 13.21 -9.47
C LEU A 17 -13.17 14.07 -10.31
N GLU A 18 -14.34 13.54 -10.63
CA GLU A 18 -15.41 14.29 -11.30
C GLU A 18 -15.81 15.54 -10.49
N ARG A 19 -15.94 15.40 -9.17
CA ARG A 19 -16.33 16.51 -8.31
C ARG A 19 -15.25 17.58 -8.22
N ILE A 20 -13.98 17.21 -8.18
CA ILE A 20 -12.85 18.14 -8.20
C ILE A 20 -12.87 18.96 -9.49
N GLU A 21 -13.03 18.29 -10.64
CA GLU A 21 -13.11 18.98 -11.94
C GLU A 21 -14.28 19.95 -12.00
N ALA A 22 -15.47 19.53 -11.56
CA ALA A 22 -16.65 20.39 -11.52
C ALA A 22 -16.46 21.60 -10.60
N VAL A 23 -15.92 21.41 -9.41
CA VAL A 23 -15.67 22.51 -8.47
C VAL A 23 -14.66 23.49 -9.04
N CYS A 24 -13.54 23.01 -9.58
CA CYS A 24 -12.51 23.87 -10.19
C CYS A 24 -13.08 24.69 -11.36
N THR A 25 -13.84 24.05 -12.24
CA THR A 25 -14.43 24.68 -13.42
C THR A 25 -15.46 25.76 -13.03
N HIS A 26 -16.41 25.43 -12.17
CA HIS A 26 -17.46 26.37 -11.78
C HIS A 26 -16.90 27.54 -10.96
N THR A 27 -15.91 27.26 -10.08
CA THR A 27 -15.25 28.34 -9.33
C THR A 27 -14.53 29.31 -10.28
N ALA A 28 -13.77 28.80 -11.25
CA ALA A 28 -13.10 29.65 -12.23
C ALA A 28 -14.10 30.49 -13.05
N GLN A 29 -15.21 29.89 -13.48
CA GLN A 29 -16.28 30.57 -14.21
C GLN A 29 -16.91 31.70 -13.39
N ALA A 30 -17.11 31.51 -12.09
CA ALA A 30 -17.64 32.55 -11.21
C ALA A 30 -16.76 33.81 -11.20
N PHE A 31 -15.45 33.64 -11.43
CA PHE A 31 -14.47 34.74 -11.55
C PHE A 31 -14.15 35.10 -13.02
N ARG A 32 -14.99 34.71 -13.98
CA ARG A 32 -14.78 34.93 -15.42
C ARG A 32 -13.48 34.34 -15.97
N GLY A 33 -12.94 33.31 -15.27
CA GLY A 33 -11.75 32.56 -15.66
C GLY A 33 -12.08 31.20 -16.23
N ARG A 34 -11.03 30.42 -16.46
CA ARG A 34 -11.11 29.01 -16.91
C ARG A 34 -10.19 28.17 -16.06
N ALA A 35 -10.62 26.97 -15.73
CA ALA A 35 -9.79 25.95 -15.10
C ALA A 35 -9.67 24.74 -16.03
N ARG A 36 -8.51 24.08 -15.95
CA ARG A 36 -8.26 22.77 -16.53
C ARG A 36 -7.68 21.89 -15.45
N VAL A 37 -8.32 20.76 -15.19
CA VAL A 37 -7.84 19.75 -14.26
C VAL A 37 -7.17 18.65 -15.07
N THR A 38 -5.96 18.25 -14.65
CA THR A 38 -5.21 17.16 -15.29
C THR A 38 -4.81 16.16 -14.22
N ASN A 39 -5.19 14.91 -14.39
CA ASN A 39 -4.70 13.81 -13.57
C ASN A 39 -3.36 13.34 -14.16
N LEU A 40 -2.27 13.55 -13.42
CA LEU A 40 -0.91 13.26 -13.90
C LEU A 40 -0.55 11.78 -13.72
N CYS A 41 -1.00 11.17 -12.65
CA CYS A 41 -0.79 9.74 -12.38
C CYS A 41 -1.91 9.20 -11.49
N SER A 42 -2.12 7.92 -11.56
CA SER A 42 -3.14 7.24 -10.77
C SER A 42 -2.70 5.81 -10.46
N THR A 43 -2.82 5.45 -9.19
CA THR A 43 -2.66 4.07 -8.72
C THR A 43 -3.90 3.71 -7.93
N ARG A 44 -4.46 2.54 -8.15
CA ARG A 44 -5.65 2.09 -7.41
C ARG A 44 -5.34 1.78 -5.95
N ALA A 45 -6.38 1.61 -5.14
CA ALA A 45 -6.23 1.14 -3.77
C ALA A 45 -5.71 -0.31 -3.78
N LEU A 46 -4.68 -0.58 -2.96
CA LEU A 46 -4.23 -1.95 -2.72
C LEU A 46 -5.24 -2.65 -1.80
N VAL A 47 -5.88 -3.68 -2.34
CA VAL A 47 -6.79 -4.56 -1.60
C VAL A 47 -6.17 -5.94 -1.56
N ILE A 48 -5.90 -6.45 -0.36
CA ILE A 48 -5.35 -7.80 -0.18
C ILE A 48 -6.47 -8.84 -0.14
N ASP A 49 -6.20 -10.03 -0.68
CA ASP A 49 -7.10 -11.17 -0.57
C ASP A 49 -6.99 -11.82 0.82
N LYS A 50 -8.11 -11.97 1.49
CA LYS A 50 -8.16 -12.46 2.86
C LYS A 50 -7.73 -13.92 2.97
N ALA A 51 -8.09 -14.77 2.01
CA ALA A 51 -7.74 -16.19 2.03
C ALA A 51 -6.24 -16.38 1.84
N THR A 52 -5.65 -15.68 0.88
CA THR A 52 -4.20 -15.65 0.63
C THR A 52 -3.44 -15.14 1.86
N ALA A 53 -3.89 -14.03 2.46
CA ALA A 53 -3.27 -13.48 3.66
C ALA A 53 -3.30 -14.47 4.84
N GLN A 54 -4.40 -15.20 5.02
CA GLN A 54 -4.52 -16.21 6.05
C GLN A 54 -3.63 -17.44 5.80
N ALA A 55 -3.50 -17.89 4.54
CA ALA A 55 -2.61 -18.98 4.19
C ALA A 55 -1.15 -18.63 4.50
N VAL A 56 -0.70 -17.48 4.06
CA VAL A 56 0.63 -16.95 4.35
C VAL A 56 0.88 -16.81 5.86
N ALA A 57 -0.08 -16.27 6.60
CA ALA A 57 0.04 -16.13 8.05
C ALA A 57 0.20 -17.48 8.77
N ARG A 58 -0.50 -18.53 8.32
CA ARG A 58 -0.30 -19.89 8.84
C ARG A 58 1.11 -20.43 8.59
N GLY A 59 1.64 -20.20 7.37
CA GLY A 59 3.02 -20.57 7.04
C GLY A 59 4.03 -19.90 7.97
N TRP A 60 3.88 -18.61 8.19
CA TRP A 60 4.75 -17.87 9.10
C TRP A 60 4.68 -18.37 10.55
N GLN A 61 3.49 -18.74 11.01
CA GLN A 61 3.33 -19.33 12.36
C GLN A 61 4.05 -20.67 12.49
N LYS A 62 4.01 -21.53 11.47
CA LYS A 62 4.75 -22.80 11.45
C LYS A 62 6.26 -22.58 11.63
N GLU A 63 6.79 -21.56 10.95
CA GLU A 63 8.22 -21.20 10.98
C GLU A 63 8.61 -20.34 12.19
N GLY A 64 7.67 -20.06 13.08
CA GLY A 64 7.92 -19.24 14.27
C GLY A 64 8.20 -17.77 13.97
N LEU A 65 7.86 -17.27 12.80
CA LEU A 65 8.00 -15.87 12.47
C LEU A 65 7.02 -15.03 13.28
N LYS A 66 7.55 -13.99 13.94
CA LYS A 66 6.72 -13.02 14.67
C LYS A 66 6.00 -12.13 13.68
N MET A 67 4.68 -12.05 13.82
CA MET A 67 3.87 -11.13 13.01
C MET A 67 2.96 -10.30 13.87
N ILE A 68 2.62 -9.12 13.32
CA ILE A 68 1.62 -8.22 13.89
C ILE A 68 0.54 -8.07 12.83
N LEU A 69 -0.67 -8.54 13.14
CA LEU A 69 -1.84 -8.26 12.32
C LEU A 69 -2.33 -6.84 12.61
N ARG A 70 -2.55 -6.07 11.56
CA ARG A 70 -2.99 -4.68 11.66
C ARG A 70 -4.29 -4.52 10.89
N ASP A 71 -5.25 -3.86 11.51
CA ASP A 71 -6.54 -3.51 10.90
C ASP A 71 -6.57 -2.09 10.35
N ASP A 72 -5.53 -1.29 10.62
CA ASP A 72 -5.44 0.08 10.17
C ASP A 72 -5.12 0.16 8.67
N LYS A 73 -5.78 1.10 8.01
CA LYS A 73 -5.58 1.37 6.60
C LYS A 73 -4.35 2.26 6.39
N MET A 74 -3.45 1.82 5.53
CA MET A 74 -2.27 2.59 5.15
C MET A 74 -2.55 3.43 3.90
N SER A 75 -2.36 4.74 3.99
CA SER A 75 -2.66 5.67 2.89
C SER A 75 -1.54 5.77 1.82
N GLY A 76 -0.46 5.03 1.96
CA GLY A 76 0.62 4.97 0.96
C GLY A 76 0.17 4.22 -0.29
N SER A 77 0.45 4.76 -1.48
CA SER A 77 0.23 4.06 -2.73
C SER A 77 1.31 2.99 -2.96
N LYS A 78 0.93 1.92 -3.66
CA LYS A 78 1.80 0.83 -4.08
C LYS A 78 1.41 0.41 -5.49
N ASP A 79 2.36 0.35 -6.40
CA ASP A 79 2.19 -0.18 -7.75
C ASP A 79 1.78 -1.66 -7.76
N PHE A 80 2.15 -2.41 -6.73
CA PHE A 80 1.66 -3.78 -6.49
C PHE A 80 0.11 -3.89 -6.46
N ALA A 81 -0.60 -2.78 -6.25
CA ALA A 81 -2.05 -2.75 -6.35
C ALA A 81 -2.58 -3.18 -7.73
N GLU A 82 -1.80 -2.95 -8.80
CA GLU A 82 -2.17 -3.39 -10.15
C GLU A 82 -2.04 -4.91 -10.30
N VAL A 83 -1.09 -5.54 -9.62
CA VAL A 83 -0.96 -7.01 -9.56
C VAL A 83 -2.10 -7.60 -8.73
N ALA A 84 -2.35 -7.04 -7.55
CA ALA A 84 -3.41 -7.51 -6.65
C ALA A 84 -4.83 -7.37 -7.23
N ALA A 85 -5.00 -6.51 -8.23
CA ALA A 85 -6.26 -6.39 -8.96
C ALA A 85 -6.48 -7.51 -10.00
N GLN A 86 -5.44 -8.25 -10.37
CA GLN A 86 -5.49 -9.30 -11.39
C GLN A 86 -5.52 -10.70 -10.76
N VAL A 87 -4.85 -10.89 -9.63
CA VAL A 87 -4.73 -12.19 -8.98
C VAL A 87 -4.88 -12.04 -7.46
N PRO A 88 -5.42 -13.07 -6.76
CA PRO A 88 -5.46 -13.07 -5.30
C PRO A 88 -4.06 -12.85 -4.72
N SER A 89 -3.92 -11.82 -3.92
CA SER A 89 -2.60 -11.37 -3.47
C SER A 89 -2.63 -10.90 -2.02
N THR A 90 -1.48 -10.98 -1.36
CA THR A 90 -1.27 -10.36 -0.05
C THR A 90 -0.04 -9.45 -0.07
N PHE A 91 -0.03 -8.52 0.84
CA PHE A 91 1.07 -7.58 1.03
C PHE A 91 1.44 -7.51 2.50
N PHE A 92 2.71 -7.54 2.79
CA PHE A 92 3.22 -7.43 4.16
C PHE A 92 4.42 -6.49 4.22
N VAL A 93 4.72 -6.05 5.42
CA VAL A 93 5.85 -5.16 5.70
C VAL A 93 6.77 -5.86 6.68
N VAL A 94 8.06 -5.87 6.37
CA VAL A 94 9.09 -6.41 7.26
C VAL A 94 9.63 -5.26 8.10
N GLY A 95 9.69 -5.47 9.42
CA GLY A 95 10.30 -4.50 10.33
C GLY A 95 11.81 -4.40 10.09
N GLY A 96 12.27 -3.19 9.81
CA GLY A 96 13.68 -2.90 9.49
C GLY A 96 14.55 -2.52 10.70
N GLY A 97 14.02 -2.60 11.92
CA GLY A 97 14.69 -2.18 13.15
C GLY A 97 13.90 -1.16 13.94
N THR A 98 14.42 -0.74 15.07
CA THR A 98 13.79 0.20 16.01
C THR A 98 14.56 1.53 16.07
N ALA A 99 13.98 2.53 16.74
CA ALA A 99 14.67 3.77 17.02
C ALA A 99 15.92 3.57 17.91
N GLU A 100 15.87 2.61 18.83
CA GLU A 100 16.98 2.23 19.70
C GLU A 100 18.15 1.62 18.90
N ASP A 101 17.84 0.91 17.81
CA ASP A 101 18.81 0.38 16.85
C ASP A 101 19.36 1.44 15.88
N GLY A 102 18.94 2.70 15.99
CA GLY A 102 19.25 3.76 15.04
C GLY A 102 18.45 3.70 13.73
N CYS A 103 17.40 2.88 13.67
CA CYS A 103 16.54 2.68 12.50
C CYS A 103 15.17 3.38 12.64
N GLY A 104 15.07 4.41 13.50
CA GLY A 104 13.81 5.11 13.79
C GLY A 104 13.36 6.12 12.75
N VAL A 105 14.16 6.34 11.73
CA VAL A 105 13.83 7.31 10.67
C VAL A 105 12.91 6.65 9.65
N GLY A 106 11.82 7.36 9.29
CA GLY A 106 10.81 6.83 8.36
C GLY A 106 11.32 6.68 6.92
N LEU A 107 10.56 5.93 6.12
CA LEU A 107 10.79 5.79 4.68
C LEU A 107 10.83 7.17 3.99
N HIS A 108 11.55 7.25 2.87
CA HIS A 108 11.78 8.48 2.09
C HIS A 108 12.68 9.54 2.77
N SER A 109 13.44 9.17 3.80
CA SER A 109 14.50 9.99 4.37
C SER A 109 15.86 9.58 3.81
N GLN A 110 16.76 10.56 3.64
CA GLN A 110 18.17 10.31 3.29
C GLN A 110 18.94 9.61 4.43
N GLU A 111 18.44 9.70 5.65
CA GLU A 111 19.04 9.11 6.85
C GLU A 111 18.46 7.73 7.19
N ILE A 112 17.63 7.18 6.32
CA ILE A 112 17.01 5.88 6.57
C ILE A 112 18.07 4.78 6.72
N ARG A 113 17.88 3.95 7.74
CA ARG A 113 18.74 2.78 8.00
C ARG A 113 17.85 1.59 8.29
N PHE A 114 18.37 0.41 7.93
CA PHE A 114 17.75 -0.87 8.21
C PHE A 114 18.77 -1.81 8.86
N ARG A 115 18.30 -2.68 9.72
CA ARG A 115 19.09 -3.83 10.16
C ARG A 115 19.17 -4.85 9.03
N GLU A 116 20.36 -5.35 8.75
CA GLU A 116 20.59 -6.33 7.68
C GLU A 116 19.84 -7.64 7.94
N GLU A 117 19.62 -8.00 9.19
CA GLU A 117 18.84 -9.19 9.58
C GLU A 117 17.39 -9.16 9.04
N ALA A 118 16.84 -7.97 8.76
CA ALA A 118 15.54 -7.84 8.13
C ALA A 118 15.46 -8.54 6.77
N LEU A 119 16.57 -8.66 6.05
CA LEU A 119 16.65 -9.38 4.77
C LEU A 119 16.39 -10.87 4.94
N ILE A 120 16.92 -11.47 6.00
CA ILE A 120 16.71 -12.90 6.32
C ILE A 120 15.24 -13.15 6.63
N TYR A 121 14.62 -12.30 7.45
CA TYR A 121 13.20 -12.40 7.77
C TYR A 121 12.31 -12.16 6.54
N GLY A 122 12.68 -11.24 5.68
CA GLY A 122 11.98 -10.99 4.42
C GLY A 122 12.01 -12.21 3.50
N ALA A 123 13.17 -12.80 3.29
CA ALA A 123 13.35 -14.01 2.48
C ALA A 123 12.59 -15.20 3.05
N ALA A 124 12.69 -15.43 4.36
CA ALA A 124 11.95 -16.49 5.05
C ALA A 124 10.44 -16.31 4.94
N ALA A 125 9.94 -15.08 5.08
CA ALA A 125 8.53 -14.76 4.95
C ALA A 125 7.98 -15.04 3.55
N TYR A 126 8.75 -14.72 2.50
CA TYR A 126 8.36 -15.06 1.12
C TYR A 126 8.34 -16.56 0.89
N ALA A 127 9.41 -17.27 1.28
CA ALA A 127 9.53 -18.71 1.05
C ALA A 127 8.41 -19.49 1.77
N SER A 128 8.26 -19.25 3.08
CA SER A 128 7.23 -19.95 3.88
C SER A 128 5.80 -19.54 3.51
N GLY A 129 5.61 -18.31 3.07
CA GLY A 129 4.30 -17.85 2.56
C GLY A 129 3.93 -18.54 1.26
N ALA A 130 4.87 -18.68 0.33
CA ALA A 130 4.65 -19.38 -0.94
C ALA A 130 4.40 -20.88 -0.71
N ASP A 131 5.19 -21.53 0.15
CA ASP A 131 5.04 -22.94 0.51
C ASP A 131 3.65 -23.21 1.11
N ALA A 132 3.23 -22.40 2.09
CA ALA A 132 1.91 -22.52 2.70
C ALA A 132 0.75 -22.30 1.73
N TRP A 133 0.94 -21.47 0.71
CA TRP A 133 -0.05 -21.29 -0.33
C TRP A 133 -0.14 -22.52 -1.24
N LEU A 134 1.00 -23.08 -1.65
CA LEU A 134 1.08 -24.29 -2.47
C LEU A 134 0.52 -25.52 -1.77
N GLU A 135 0.68 -25.65 -0.43
CA GLU A 135 0.07 -26.75 0.34
C GLU A 135 -1.47 -26.75 0.29
N THR A 136 -2.10 -25.63 -0.06
CA THR A 136 -3.57 -25.47 -0.04
C THR A 136 -4.20 -25.38 -1.44
N HIS A 137 -3.40 -25.39 -2.49
CA HIS A 137 -3.80 -25.28 -3.91
C HIS A 137 -3.09 -26.29 -4.78
#